data_a841c64a34a3429c73b9c82178826c8c
#
_entry.id   a841c64a34a3429c73b9c82178826c8c
#
_cell.length_a   1.000
_cell.length_b   1.000
_cell.length_c   1.000
_cell.angle_alpha   90.00
_cell.angle_beta   90.00
_cell.angle_gamma   90.00
#
_symmetry.space_group_name_H-M   'P 1'
#
loop_
_entity.id
_entity.type
_entity.pdbx_description
1 polymer ?
#
loop_
_entity_poly.entity_id
_entity_poly.type
_entity_poly.pdbx_seq_one_letter_code
_entity_poly.pdbx_strand_id
1 'polypeptide(L)'
;MNKAIFLLGPTASGKTGAAVDIYSKLPVEIISVDSALVYRDMDIGTAKPDAETLAKAPHHLINIIDPTSAYSAASFRSDALRLMAEITARGKIPLLVGGTMLYFKALEGGLSGLPEANQEVRARLDARAAFIGWPAMHEKLALVDPQTAARLQPNDAQRIQRDRKSVV
;
A
#
# COMPACT_ATOMS: atom_id res chain seq x y z
N MET A 1 -11.83 -19.72 10.30
CA MET A 1 -10.70 -18.76 10.20
C MET A 1 -10.04 -18.96 8.84
N ASN A 2 -10.04 -17.95 8.00
CA ASN A 2 -9.33 -18.01 6.72
C ASN A 2 -7.82 -17.99 7.02
N LYS A 3 -7.12 -19.08 6.73
CA LYS A 3 -5.67 -19.15 6.89
C LYS A 3 -5.01 -18.46 5.70
N ALA A 4 -4.02 -17.61 5.93
CA ALA A 4 -3.18 -17.02 4.91
C ALA A 4 -1.71 -17.14 5.34
N ILE A 5 -0.81 -17.19 4.36
CA ILE A 5 0.63 -17.20 4.59
C ILE A 5 1.18 -15.84 4.19
N PHE A 6 1.99 -15.22 5.04
CA PHE A 6 2.66 -13.95 4.77
C PHE A 6 4.16 -14.18 4.58
N LEU A 7 4.69 -13.84 3.41
CA LEU A 7 6.11 -13.88 3.07
C LEU A 7 6.62 -12.45 2.92
N LEU A 8 7.16 -11.92 4.00
CA LEU A 8 7.62 -10.53 4.10
C LEU A 8 9.15 -10.46 4.03
N GLY A 9 9.66 -9.34 3.52
CA GLY A 9 11.09 -9.06 3.54
C GLY A 9 11.47 -7.88 2.64
N PRO A 10 12.69 -7.34 2.76
CA PRO A 10 13.17 -6.25 1.93
C PRO A 10 13.31 -6.67 0.46
N THR A 11 13.46 -5.69 -0.42
CA THR A 11 13.79 -5.95 -1.84
C THR A 11 15.08 -6.76 -1.94
N ALA A 12 15.17 -7.62 -2.94
CA ALA A 12 16.31 -8.53 -3.18
C ALA A 12 16.58 -9.59 -2.10
N SER A 13 15.65 -9.87 -1.19
CA SER A 13 15.78 -10.92 -0.16
C SER A 13 15.40 -12.34 -0.64
N GLY A 14 15.19 -12.55 -1.95
CA GLY A 14 14.85 -13.87 -2.49
C GLY A 14 13.38 -14.29 -2.36
N LYS A 15 12.48 -13.39 -1.94
CA LYS A 15 11.04 -13.70 -1.77
C LYS A 15 10.38 -14.30 -3.00
N THR A 16 10.68 -13.77 -4.19
CA THR A 16 10.07 -14.27 -5.43
C THR A 16 10.42 -15.73 -5.68
N GLY A 17 11.69 -16.11 -5.54
CA GLY A 17 12.11 -17.52 -5.66
C GLY A 17 11.43 -18.41 -4.63
N ALA A 18 11.43 -17.98 -3.35
CA ALA A 18 10.75 -18.71 -2.28
C ALA A 18 9.23 -18.84 -2.53
N ALA A 19 8.57 -17.82 -3.07
CA ALA A 19 7.15 -17.86 -3.41
C ALA A 19 6.86 -18.86 -4.53
N VAL A 20 7.71 -18.90 -5.57
CA VAL A 20 7.62 -19.89 -6.66
C VAL A 20 7.81 -21.33 -6.14
N ASP A 21 8.77 -21.53 -5.25
CA ASP A 21 9.01 -22.83 -4.61
C ASP A 21 7.82 -23.28 -3.75
N ILE A 22 7.22 -22.37 -2.99
CA ILE A 22 6.03 -22.67 -2.19
C ILE A 22 4.85 -22.98 -3.12
N TYR A 23 4.65 -22.17 -4.17
CA TYR A 23 3.57 -22.37 -5.14
C TYR A 23 3.66 -23.75 -5.83
N SER A 24 4.87 -24.24 -6.12
CA SER A 24 5.07 -25.54 -6.76
C SER A 24 4.75 -26.73 -5.86
N LYS A 25 4.76 -26.53 -4.53
CA LYS A 25 4.66 -27.63 -3.53
C LYS A 25 3.36 -27.62 -2.74
N LEU A 26 2.69 -26.48 -2.65
CA LEU A 26 1.51 -26.29 -1.81
C LEU A 26 0.33 -25.74 -2.65
N PRO A 27 -0.91 -26.03 -2.26
CA PRO A 27 -2.09 -25.48 -2.91
C PRO A 27 -2.31 -24.03 -2.53
N VAL A 28 -1.39 -23.14 -2.95
CA VAL A 28 -1.47 -21.71 -2.71
C VAL A 28 -1.80 -20.93 -3.98
N GLU A 29 -2.27 -19.68 -3.82
CA GLU A 29 -2.27 -18.65 -4.86
C GLU A 29 -1.57 -17.41 -4.34
N ILE A 30 -0.73 -16.80 -5.16
CA ILE A 30 0.14 -15.70 -4.75
C ILE A 30 -0.58 -14.36 -4.94
N ILE A 31 -0.56 -13.52 -3.90
CA ILE A 31 -1.01 -12.13 -3.94
C ILE A 31 0.22 -11.24 -3.71
N SER A 32 0.55 -10.39 -4.69
CA SER A 32 1.65 -9.43 -4.57
C SER A 32 1.28 -8.32 -3.58
N VAL A 33 2.19 -8.05 -2.62
CA VAL A 33 2.06 -6.98 -1.61
C VAL A 33 3.12 -5.92 -1.86
N ASP A 34 3.02 -5.27 -3.03
CA ASP A 34 3.97 -4.28 -3.49
C ASP A 34 3.27 -3.08 -4.14
N SER A 35 3.71 -1.87 -3.77
CA SER A 35 3.09 -0.63 -4.23
C SER A 35 3.56 -0.19 -5.63
N ALA A 36 4.57 -0.82 -6.20
CA ALA A 36 5.08 -0.52 -7.54
C ALA A 36 4.62 -1.56 -8.57
N LEU A 37 4.54 -2.84 -8.19
CA LEU A 37 4.23 -3.94 -9.10
C LEU A 37 2.79 -3.90 -9.65
N VAL A 38 1.89 -3.17 -9.01
CA VAL A 38 0.50 -2.98 -9.44
C VAL A 38 0.38 -2.24 -10.78
N TYR A 39 1.38 -1.44 -11.14
CA TYR A 39 1.36 -0.60 -12.33
C TYR A 39 1.77 -1.37 -13.58
N ARG A 40 0.99 -1.22 -14.67
CA ARG A 40 1.34 -1.74 -15.99
C ARG A 40 2.59 -1.03 -16.51
N ASP A 41 3.37 -1.73 -17.32
CA ASP A 41 4.54 -1.20 -18.05
C ASP A 41 5.66 -0.60 -17.16
N MET A 42 5.54 -0.71 -15.84
CA MET A 42 6.59 -0.35 -14.91
C MET A 42 7.45 -1.57 -14.57
N ASP A 43 8.21 -2.06 -15.53
CA ASP A 43 8.94 -3.33 -15.41
C ASP A 43 10.41 -3.13 -15.02
N ILE A 44 10.99 -1.96 -15.36
CA ILE A 44 12.38 -1.64 -15.08
C ILE A 44 12.51 -0.95 -13.72
N GLY A 45 13.44 -1.41 -12.89
CA GLY A 45 13.73 -0.81 -11.57
C GLY A 45 12.75 -1.15 -10.46
N THR A 46 11.72 -1.96 -10.72
CA THR A 46 10.68 -2.33 -9.76
C THR A 46 10.87 -3.74 -9.16
N ALA A 47 11.86 -4.47 -9.64
CA ALA A 47 12.07 -5.90 -9.31
C ALA A 47 10.83 -6.77 -9.62
N LYS A 48 10.04 -6.39 -10.61
CA LYS A 48 8.88 -7.17 -11.07
C LYS A 48 9.35 -8.52 -11.61
N PRO A 49 8.67 -9.63 -11.24
CA PRO A 49 8.96 -10.93 -11.81
C PRO A 49 8.80 -10.89 -13.34
N ASP A 50 9.69 -11.56 -14.04
CA ASP A 50 9.64 -11.68 -15.50
C ASP A 50 8.47 -12.55 -15.98
N ALA A 51 8.20 -12.51 -17.27
CA ALA A 51 7.09 -13.23 -17.87
C ALA A 51 7.18 -14.76 -17.67
N GLU A 52 8.40 -15.31 -17.64
CA GLU A 52 8.63 -16.73 -17.40
C GLU A 52 8.23 -17.12 -15.96
N THR A 53 8.66 -16.31 -14.99
CA THR A 53 8.30 -16.50 -13.58
C THR A 53 6.79 -16.38 -13.37
N LEU A 54 6.15 -15.37 -13.99
CA LEU A 54 4.70 -15.16 -13.88
C LEU A 54 3.90 -16.26 -14.57
N ALA A 55 4.42 -16.87 -15.63
CA ALA A 55 3.81 -18.03 -16.29
C ALA A 55 3.88 -19.27 -15.41
N LYS A 56 5.00 -19.49 -14.69
CA LYS A 56 5.17 -20.62 -13.76
C LYS A 56 4.35 -20.47 -12.49
N ALA A 57 4.31 -19.29 -11.94
CA ALA A 57 3.64 -18.95 -10.68
C ALA A 57 2.88 -17.62 -10.86
N PRO A 58 1.62 -17.64 -11.28
CA PRO A 58 0.81 -16.44 -11.46
C PRO A 58 0.65 -15.68 -10.15
N HIS A 59 0.81 -14.36 -10.21
CA HIS A 59 0.65 -13.46 -9.09
C HIS A 59 -0.54 -12.54 -9.32
N HIS A 60 -1.46 -12.49 -8.37
CA HIS A 60 -2.49 -11.47 -8.32
C HIS A 60 -1.89 -10.10 -7.96
N LEU A 61 -2.53 -9.03 -8.35
CA LEU A 61 -2.17 -7.63 -8.07
C LEU A 61 -0.85 -7.18 -8.72
N ILE A 62 -0.47 -7.78 -9.83
CA ILE A 62 0.59 -7.29 -10.72
C ILE A 62 -0.06 -6.79 -12.01
N ASN A 63 0.38 -5.64 -12.55
CA ASN A 63 -0.09 -5.04 -13.81
C ASN A 63 -1.62 -4.81 -13.85
N ILE A 64 -2.21 -4.35 -12.76
CA ILE A 64 -3.67 -4.19 -12.66
C ILE A 64 -4.17 -2.78 -12.98
N ILE A 65 -3.32 -1.76 -12.85
CA ILE A 65 -3.72 -0.36 -13.06
C ILE A 65 -2.72 0.37 -13.97
N ASP A 66 -3.18 1.49 -14.52
CA ASP A 66 -2.36 2.42 -15.29
C ASP A 66 -1.48 3.28 -14.36
N PRO A 67 -0.22 3.64 -14.75
CA PRO A 67 0.65 4.49 -13.94
C PRO A 67 0.10 5.89 -13.60
N THR A 68 -0.84 6.38 -14.37
CA THR A 68 -1.55 7.65 -14.09
C THR A 68 -2.60 7.54 -12.97
N SER A 69 -2.94 6.33 -12.58
CA SER A 69 -3.93 6.05 -11.53
C SER A 69 -3.27 5.92 -10.15
N ALA A 70 -3.97 6.35 -9.11
CA ALA A 70 -3.50 6.16 -7.74
C ALA A 70 -3.98 4.81 -7.18
N TYR A 71 -3.05 4.05 -6.58
CA TYR A 71 -3.38 2.83 -5.83
C TYR A 71 -3.03 2.99 -4.35
N SER A 72 -4.04 3.06 -3.53
CA SER A 72 -3.90 3.32 -2.09
C SER A 72 -3.81 2.03 -1.26
N ALA A 73 -3.38 2.16 0.01
CA ALA A 73 -3.45 1.05 0.96
C ALA A 73 -4.91 0.58 1.21
N ALA A 74 -5.90 1.45 1.03
CA ALA A 74 -7.31 1.10 1.11
C ALA A 74 -7.74 0.25 -0.09
N SER A 75 -7.34 0.65 -1.31
CA SER A 75 -7.58 -0.11 -2.53
C SER A 75 -6.94 -1.50 -2.43
N PHE A 76 -5.66 -1.56 -2.02
CA PHE A 76 -4.97 -2.82 -1.79
C PHE A 76 -5.73 -3.71 -0.79
N ARG A 77 -6.13 -3.16 0.35
CA ARG A 77 -6.83 -3.93 1.38
C ARG A 77 -8.13 -4.53 0.85
N SER A 78 -8.91 -3.75 0.14
CA SER A 78 -10.17 -4.21 -0.47
C SER A 78 -9.94 -5.36 -1.45
N ASP A 79 -9.00 -5.18 -2.38
CA ASP A 79 -8.66 -6.20 -3.38
C ASP A 79 -8.07 -7.46 -2.74
N ALA A 80 -7.15 -7.31 -1.77
CA ALA A 80 -6.54 -8.43 -1.08
C ALA A 80 -7.57 -9.26 -0.31
N LEU A 81 -8.47 -8.63 0.44
CA LEU A 81 -9.53 -9.34 1.18
C LEU A 81 -10.48 -10.09 0.24
N ARG A 82 -10.88 -9.48 -0.87
CA ARG A 82 -11.69 -10.13 -1.91
C ARG A 82 -10.96 -11.35 -2.48
N LEU A 83 -9.70 -11.19 -2.91
CA LEU A 83 -8.90 -12.29 -3.45
C LEU A 83 -8.67 -13.40 -2.43
N MET A 84 -8.39 -13.07 -1.18
CA MET A 84 -8.24 -14.07 -0.11
C MET A 84 -9.52 -14.90 0.07
N ALA A 85 -10.68 -14.27 0.02
CA ALA A 85 -11.95 -14.98 0.09
C ALA A 85 -12.17 -15.91 -1.11
N GLU A 86 -11.92 -15.41 -2.33
CA GLU A 86 -12.04 -16.18 -3.58
C GLU A 86 -11.05 -17.37 -3.62
N ILE A 87 -9.80 -17.18 -3.21
CA ILE A 87 -8.77 -18.23 -3.15
C ILE A 87 -9.18 -19.31 -2.14
N THR A 88 -9.66 -18.89 -0.97
CA THR A 88 -10.13 -19.83 0.05
C THR A 88 -11.36 -20.62 -0.42
N ALA A 89 -12.28 -19.98 -1.14
CA ALA A 89 -13.44 -20.65 -1.70
C ALA A 89 -13.07 -21.73 -2.74
N ARG A 90 -11.92 -21.57 -3.41
CA ARG A 90 -11.35 -22.60 -4.31
C ARG A 90 -10.55 -23.70 -3.58
N GLY A 91 -10.56 -23.71 -2.24
CA GLY A 91 -9.82 -24.69 -1.44
C GLY A 91 -8.31 -24.47 -1.40
N LYS A 92 -7.83 -23.27 -1.80
CA LYS A 92 -6.42 -22.91 -1.78
C LYS A 92 -6.10 -21.95 -0.63
N ILE A 93 -4.81 -21.78 -0.35
CA ILE A 93 -4.32 -20.89 0.71
C ILE A 93 -3.76 -19.61 0.06
N PRO A 94 -4.24 -18.41 0.44
CA PRO A 94 -3.64 -17.16 0.01
C PRO A 94 -2.19 -17.03 0.51
N LEU A 95 -1.24 -16.80 -0.40
CA LEU A 95 0.16 -16.52 -0.11
C LEU A 95 0.46 -15.06 -0.46
N LEU A 96 0.55 -14.21 0.55
CA LEU A 96 0.82 -12.79 0.40
C LEU A 96 2.32 -12.54 0.42
N VAL A 97 2.87 -12.02 -0.69
CA VAL A 97 4.31 -11.89 -0.90
C VAL A 97 4.68 -10.44 -1.19
N GLY A 98 5.55 -9.83 -0.39
CA GLY A 98 6.01 -8.48 -0.71
C GLY A 98 6.82 -7.77 0.36
N GLY A 99 7.08 -6.48 0.08
CA GLY A 99 7.89 -5.61 0.94
C GLY A 99 7.16 -4.35 1.42
N THR A 100 5.94 -4.07 0.95
CA THR A 100 5.20 -2.87 1.32
C THR A 100 4.52 -3.05 2.67
N MET A 101 5.26 -2.74 3.76
CA MET A 101 4.81 -2.95 5.14
C MET A 101 3.51 -2.22 5.48
N LEU A 102 3.25 -1.06 4.85
CA LEU A 102 2.00 -0.33 5.02
C LEU A 102 0.78 -1.17 4.58
N TYR A 103 0.94 -1.95 3.52
CA TYR A 103 -0.12 -2.82 3.00
C TYR A 103 -0.41 -3.98 3.94
N PHE A 104 0.61 -4.63 4.48
CA PHE A 104 0.44 -5.67 5.50
C PHE A 104 -0.25 -5.11 6.74
N LYS A 105 0.19 -3.94 7.21
CA LYS A 105 -0.41 -3.26 8.37
C LYS A 105 -1.88 -2.91 8.15
N ALA A 106 -2.21 -2.43 6.95
CA ALA A 106 -3.59 -2.13 6.57
C ALA A 106 -4.47 -3.39 6.52
N LEU A 107 -3.89 -4.53 6.11
CA LEU A 107 -4.60 -5.79 6.03
C LEU A 107 -4.88 -6.38 7.43
N GLU A 108 -3.90 -6.39 8.32
CA GLU A 108 -4.02 -6.96 9.67
C GLU A 108 -4.87 -6.09 10.62
N GLY A 109 -4.51 -4.81 10.72
CA GLY A 109 -5.11 -3.88 11.69
C GLY A 109 -6.28 -3.08 11.15
N GLY A 110 -6.60 -3.21 9.85
CA GLY A 110 -7.49 -2.28 9.17
C GLY A 110 -6.82 -0.93 8.91
N LEU A 111 -7.59 -0.04 8.34
CA LEU A 111 -7.22 1.37 8.20
C LEU A 111 -7.98 2.14 9.28
N SER A 112 -7.31 3.10 9.91
CA SER A 112 -8.01 4.04 10.78
C SER A 112 -9.15 4.69 10.00
N GLY A 113 -10.31 4.88 10.63
CA GLY A 113 -11.51 5.47 10.02
C GLY A 113 -11.36 6.94 9.63
N LEU A 114 -10.15 7.34 9.25
CA LEU A 114 -9.86 8.69 8.76
C LEU A 114 -10.50 8.90 7.38
N PRO A 115 -11.03 10.10 7.12
CA PRO A 115 -11.66 10.43 5.84
C PRO A 115 -10.76 10.14 4.64
N GLU A 116 -11.35 9.66 3.54
CA GLU A 116 -10.63 9.48 2.28
C GLU A 116 -10.00 10.78 1.77
N ALA A 117 -9.04 10.65 0.85
CA ALA A 117 -8.35 11.81 0.29
C ALA A 117 -9.34 12.69 -0.48
N ASN A 118 -9.62 13.89 0.04
CA ASN A 118 -10.42 14.90 -0.63
C ASN A 118 -9.49 15.89 -1.35
N GLN A 119 -9.60 15.94 -2.69
CA GLN A 119 -8.74 16.78 -3.53
C GLN A 119 -8.97 18.28 -3.30
N GLU A 120 -10.21 18.72 -3.06
CA GLU A 120 -10.51 20.13 -2.79
C GLU A 120 -9.87 20.59 -1.48
N VAL A 121 -9.97 19.77 -0.42
CA VAL A 121 -9.33 20.06 0.85
C VAL A 121 -7.81 20.13 0.69
N ARG A 122 -7.22 19.23 -0.09
CA ARG A 122 -5.77 19.27 -0.37
C ARG A 122 -5.38 20.54 -1.10
N ALA A 123 -6.05 20.87 -2.20
CA ALA A 123 -5.77 22.08 -2.97
C ALA A 123 -5.90 23.35 -2.12
N ARG A 124 -6.89 23.42 -1.24
CA ARG A 124 -7.06 24.54 -0.29
C ARG A 124 -5.92 24.61 0.73
N LEU A 125 -5.45 23.47 1.25
CA LEU A 125 -4.31 23.42 2.18
C LEU A 125 -3.00 23.81 1.47
N ASP A 126 -2.79 23.37 0.23
CA ASP A 126 -1.62 23.73 -0.57
C ASP A 126 -1.60 25.23 -0.91
N ALA A 127 -2.71 25.78 -1.35
CA ALA A 127 -2.84 27.23 -1.59
C ALA A 127 -2.55 28.04 -0.32
N ARG A 128 -3.04 27.60 0.84
CA ARG A 128 -2.77 28.26 2.11
C ARG A 128 -1.31 28.12 2.50
N ALA A 129 -0.70 26.94 2.31
CA ALA A 129 0.71 26.72 2.61
C ALA A 129 1.64 27.55 1.70
N ALA A 130 1.25 27.77 0.44
CA ALA A 130 1.96 28.65 -0.48
C ALA A 130 2.00 30.10 0.02
N PHE A 131 0.97 30.54 0.76
CA PHE A 131 0.90 31.90 1.30
C PHE A 131 1.60 32.06 2.65
N ILE A 132 1.43 31.11 3.61
CA ILE A 132 1.95 31.26 4.99
C ILE A 132 3.14 30.35 5.30
N GLY A 133 3.49 29.43 4.41
CA GLY A 133 4.53 28.41 4.60
C GLY A 133 4.10 27.19 5.41
N TRP A 134 4.82 26.08 5.22
CA TRP A 134 4.55 24.82 5.92
C TRP A 134 4.82 24.89 7.43
N PRO A 135 5.85 25.62 7.95
CA PRO A 135 6.02 25.80 9.39
C PRO A 135 4.79 26.41 10.07
N ALA A 136 4.19 27.47 9.49
CA ALA A 136 2.97 28.06 10.03
C ALA A 136 1.76 27.11 9.91
N MET A 137 1.72 26.25 8.88
CA MET A 137 0.71 25.19 8.79
C MET A 137 0.90 24.10 9.86
N HIS A 138 2.15 23.81 10.25
CA HIS A 138 2.48 22.92 11.35
C HIS A 138 2.02 23.48 12.70
N GLU A 139 2.25 24.77 12.97
CA GLU A 139 1.73 25.44 14.17
C GLU A 139 0.21 25.35 14.25
N LYS A 140 -0.49 25.53 13.12
CA LYS A 140 -1.94 25.36 13.08
C LYS A 140 -2.39 23.90 13.28
N LEU A 141 -1.58 22.91 12.89
CA LEU A 141 -1.83 21.53 13.24
C LEU A 141 -1.67 21.31 14.75
N ALA A 142 -0.66 21.91 15.36
CA ALA A 142 -0.42 21.79 16.79
C ALA A 142 -1.56 22.33 17.66
N LEU A 143 -2.35 23.29 17.16
CA LEU A 143 -3.53 23.80 17.86
C LEU A 143 -4.70 22.83 17.89
N VAL A 144 -4.82 21.95 16.89
CA VAL A 144 -5.96 21.02 16.72
C VAL A 144 -5.58 19.57 17.05
N ASP A 145 -4.33 19.19 16.81
CA ASP A 145 -3.76 17.87 17.15
C ASP A 145 -2.29 18.02 17.59
N PRO A 146 -2.06 18.39 18.87
CA PRO A 146 -0.71 18.55 19.41
C PRO A 146 0.13 17.27 19.36
N GLN A 147 -0.52 16.11 19.54
CA GLN A 147 0.19 14.82 19.55
C GLN A 147 0.75 14.46 18.17
N THR A 148 -0.02 14.69 17.12
CA THR A 148 0.45 14.50 15.75
C THR A 148 1.51 15.53 15.38
N ALA A 149 1.31 16.81 15.69
CA ALA A 149 2.28 17.85 15.40
C ALA A 149 3.65 17.57 16.05
N ALA A 150 3.68 17.10 17.31
CA ALA A 150 4.93 16.79 18.00
C ALA A 150 5.78 15.69 17.31
N ARG A 151 5.17 14.86 16.46
CA ARG A 151 5.87 13.79 15.73
C ARG A 151 6.33 14.20 14.34
N LEU A 152 5.90 15.36 13.84
CA LEU A 152 6.20 15.84 12.50
C LEU A 152 7.23 16.95 12.51
N GLN A 153 8.05 16.97 11.46
CA GLN A 153 8.93 18.11 11.24
C GLN A 153 8.13 19.29 10.64
N PRO A 154 8.44 20.55 11.01
CA PRO A 154 7.70 21.72 10.52
C PRO A 154 7.68 21.89 9.00
N ASN A 155 8.65 21.31 8.30
CA ASN A 155 8.75 21.36 6.84
C ASN A 155 8.26 20.08 6.12
N ASP A 156 7.69 19.11 6.84
CA ASP A 156 7.14 17.89 6.25
C ASP A 156 5.75 18.15 5.65
N ALA A 157 5.76 18.80 4.49
CA ALA A 157 4.56 19.23 3.76
C ALA A 157 3.55 18.09 3.59
N GLN A 158 4.02 16.93 3.15
CA GLN A 158 3.15 15.79 2.83
C GLN A 158 2.42 15.26 4.06
N ARG A 159 3.13 15.12 5.18
CA ARG A 159 2.52 14.61 6.41
C ARG A 159 1.63 15.64 7.08
N ILE A 160 2.04 16.92 7.11
CA ILE A 160 1.21 18.01 7.64
C ILE A 160 -0.09 18.12 6.84
N GLN A 161 -0.04 18.10 5.49
CA GLN A 161 -1.22 18.12 4.63
C GLN A 161 -2.14 16.93 4.91
N ARG A 162 -1.57 15.71 5.02
CA ARG A 162 -2.35 14.51 5.28
C ARG A 162 -3.09 14.59 6.62
N ASP A 163 -2.38 14.98 7.68
CA ASP A 163 -2.92 14.93 9.03
C ASP A 163 -3.83 16.13 9.32
N ARG A 164 -3.56 17.32 8.74
CA ARG A 164 -4.48 18.48 8.75
C ARG A 164 -5.83 18.17 8.10
N LYS A 165 -5.84 17.38 7.03
CA LYS A 165 -7.05 16.94 6.34
C LYS A 165 -8.00 16.16 7.25
N SER A 166 -7.46 15.46 8.23
CA SER A 166 -8.23 14.64 9.16
C SER A 166 -8.95 15.45 10.26
N VAL A 167 -8.68 16.76 10.34
CA VAL A 167 -9.15 17.65 11.41
C VAL A 167 -9.97 18.84 10.87
N VAL A 168 -10.28 18.88 9.57
CA VAL A 168 -11.04 19.96 8.93
C VAL A 168 -12.47 19.52 8.59
#